data_fff1ebafeb1013a148f46a94b24c4cf3
#
_entry.id   fff1ebafeb1013a148f46a94b24c4cf3
#
_cell.length_a   1.000
_cell.length_b   1.000
_cell.length_c   1.000
_cell.angle_alpha   90.00
_cell.angle_beta   90.00
_cell.angle_gamma   90.00
#
_symmetry.space_group_name_H-M   'P 1'
#
loop_
_entity.id
_entity.type
_entity.pdbx_description
1 polymer ?
#
loop_
_entity_poly.entity_id
_entity_poly.type
_entity_poly.pdbx_seq_one_letter_code
_entity_poly.pdbx_strand_id
1 'polypeptide(L)'
;MTRIEDIYAREILDSRGNPTVEVEVFLEGGSMGRASVPSGASTGEHEAVELRDGDKSRYLGNGVLKAVENVNTVLAENLIGMDALDQVAIDKAMIELDGTHNKGKLGANAILGVSLAVAKAAANQLGNGRWDKILYPRNKKIIQRRS
;
A
#
# COMPACT_ATOMS: atom_id res chain seq x y z
N MET A 1 -7.39 -1.22 -17.95
CA MET A 1 -6.23 -2.07 -17.68
C MET A 1 -5.50 -1.71 -16.41
N THR A 2 -5.73 -0.52 -15.92
CA THR A 2 -5.13 -0.05 -14.68
C THR A 2 -6.08 -0.14 -13.48
N ARG A 3 -7.22 -0.82 -13.65
CA ARG A 3 -8.12 -1.05 -12.53
C ARG A 3 -7.57 -2.08 -11.57
N ILE A 4 -7.79 -1.85 -10.30
CA ILE A 4 -7.38 -2.78 -9.25
C ILE A 4 -8.23 -4.03 -9.34
N GLU A 5 -7.59 -5.19 -9.51
CA GLU A 5 -8.27 -6.48 -9.57
C GLU A 5 -8.29 -7.15 -8.21
N ASP A 6 -7.20 -7.02 -7.45
CA ASP A 6 -7.10 -7.65 -6.13
C ASP A 6 -6.12 -6.91 -5.25
N ILE A 7 -6.34 -7.01 -3.95
CA ILE A 7 -5.45 -6.46 -2.93
C ILE A 7 -5.29 -7.52 -1.85
N TYR A 8 -4.05 -7.81 -1.50
CA TYR A 8 -3.75 -8.81 -0.48
C TYR A 8 -2.65 -8.31 0.44
N ALA A 9 -2.83 -8.48 1.74
CA ALA A 9 -1.84 -8.11 2.73
C ALA A 9 -1.45 -9.29 3.60
N ARG A 10 -0.24 -9.22 4.14
CA ARG A 10 0.28 -10.20 5.09
C ARG A 10 1.17 -9.50 6.11
N GLU A 11 1.33 -10.16 7.25
CA GLU A 11 2.30 -9.74 8.25
C GLU A 11 3.66 -10.34 7.88
N ILE A 12 4.70 -9.52 7.85
CA ILE A 12 6.07 -9.99 7.66
C ILE A 12 6.93 -9.40 8.78
N LEU A 13 8.15 -9.87 8.90
CA LEU A 13 9.12 -9.30 9.83
C LEU A 13 10.12 -8.46 9.04
N ASP A 14 10.44 -7.30 9.58
CA ASP A 14 11.49 -6.48 8.99
C ASP A 14 12.88 -7.02 9.37
N SER A 15 13.94 -6.34 8.97
CA SER A 15 15.31 -6.78 9.23
C SER A 15 15.67 -6.83 10.72
N ARG A 16 14.91 -6.15 11.54
CA ARG A 16 15.10 -6.16 13.00
C ARG A 16 14.17 -7.13 13.72
N GLY A 17 13.35 -7.86 12.96
CA GLY A 17 12.39 -8.79 13.54
C GLY A 17 11.10 -8.13 14.00
N ASN A 18 10.82 -6.90 13.59
CA ASN A 18 9.58 -6.23 13.94
C ASN A 18 8.48 -6.54 12.94
N PRO A 19 7.26 -6.88 13.41
CA PRO A 19 6.14 -7.12 12.49
C PRO A 19 5.81 -5.88 11.69
N THR A 20 5.56 -6.08 10.39
CA THR A 20 5.16 -5.01 9.50
C THR A 20 4.15 -5.52 8.48
N VAL A 21 3.37 -4.60 7.93
CA VAL A 21 2.38 -4.92 6.91
C VAL A 21 3.04 -4.91 5.53
N GLU A 22 2.85 -5.98 4.79
CA GLU A 22 3.21 -6.01 3.37
C GLU A 22 1.94 -6.14 2.55
N VAL A 23 1.81 -5.30 1.52
CA VAL A 23 0.63 -5.27 0.67
C VAL A 23 1.03 -5.55 -0.77
N GLU A 24 0.24 -6.39 -1.43
CA GLU A 24 0.34 -6.64 -2.86
C GLU A 24 -0.94 -6.17 -3.53
N VAL A 25 -0.80 -5.42 -4.62
CA VAL A 25 -1.93 -4.95 -5.43
C VAL A 25 -1.77 -5.50 -6.83
N PHE A 26 -2.82 -6.10 -7.35
CA PHE A 26 -2.86 -6.70 -8.69
C PHE A 26 -3.82 -5.90 -9.56
N LEU A 27 -3.39 -5.59 -10.78
CA LEU A 27 -4.21 -4.85 -11.74
C LEU A 27 -4.74 -5.77 -12.83
N GLU A 28 -5.84 -5.38 -13.44
CA GLU A 28 -6.45 -6.14 -14.52
C GLU A 28 -5.50 -6.41 -15.68
N GLY A 29 -4.58 -5.50 -15.92
CA GLY A 29 -3.58 -5.65 -16.97
C GLY A 29 -2.46 -6.65 -16.67
N GLY A 30 -2.47 -7.27 -15.50
CA GLY A 30 -1.49 -8.28 -15.12
C GLY A 30 -0.32 -7.77 -14.31
N SER A 31 -0.18 -6.47 -14.17
CA SER A 31 0.91 -5.91 -13.35
C SER A 31 0.54 -5.97 -11.87
N MET A 32 1.56 -5.96 -11.04
CA MET A 32 1.37 -5.93 -9.61
C MET A 32 2.37 -4.98 -8.96
N GLY A 33 2.04 -4.54 -7.75
CA GLY A 33 2.94 -3.76 -6.91
C GLY A 33 2.96 -4.32 -5.51
N ARG A 34 4.11 -4.27 -4.88
CA ARG A 34 4.29 -4.75 -3.51
C ARG A 34 4.97 -3.68 -2.69
N ALA A 35 4.48 -3.47 -1.49
CA ALA A 35 5.08 -2.50 -0.58
C ALA A 35 5.04 -3.03 0.85
N SER A 36 6.11 -2.78 1.58
CA SER A 36 6.17 -3.05 3.02
C SER A 36 6.25 -1.72 3.74
N VAL A 37 5.56 -1.62 4.86
CA VAL A 37 5.51 -0.37 5.62
C VAL A 37 6.58 -0.41 6.72
N PRO A 38 7.61 0.42 6.62
CA PRO A 38 8.62 0.46 7.67
C PRO A 38 8.01 0.84 9.02
N SER A 39 8.52 0.24 10.09
CA SER A 39 8.11 0.60 11.43
C SER A 39 8.43 2.07 11.69
N GLY A 40 7.47 2.80 12.20
CA GLY A 40 7.63 4.22 12.47
C GLY A 40 7.43 5.14 11.27
N ALA A 41 7.08 4.59 10.10
CA ALA A 41 6.91 5.39 8.89
C ALA A 41 5.77 6.40 8.99
N SER A 42 4.81 6.14 9.86
CA SER A 42 3.64 7.02 10.01
C SER A 42 3.76 7.98 11.19
N THR A 43 4.91 8.07 11.82
CA THR A 43 5.11 9.04 12.88
C THR A 43 5.24 10.44 12.26
N GLY A 44 4.54 11.39 12.80
CA GLY A 44 4.56 12.75 12.30
C GLY A 44 3.73 13.65 13.18
N GLU A 45 3.69 14.92 12.81
CA GLU A 45 2.97 15.93 13.57
C GLU A 45 1.48 15.63 13.71
N HIS A 46 0.92 14.92 12.78
CA HIS A 46 -0.50 14.59 12.78
C HIS A 46 -0.80 13.30 13.51
N GLU A 47 0.19 12.71 14.11
CA GLU A 47 0.03 11.54 14.97
C GLU A 47 -0.76 10.43 14.33
N ALA A 48 -0.49 10.13 13.06
CA ALA A 48 -1.12 9.00 12.41
C ALA A 48 -0.76 7.71 13.17
N VAL A 49 -1.77 6.92 13.46
CA VAL A 49 -1.62 5.76 14.34
C VAL A 49 -1.35 4.50 13.55
N GLU A 50 -0.19 3.88 13.80
CA GLU A 50 0.04 2.52 13.33
C GLU A 50 -0.81 1.59 14.19
N LEU A 51 -1.60 0.76 13.54
CA LEU A 51 -2.44 -0.19 14.26
C LEU A 51 -1.61 -1.41 14.64
N ARG A 52 -1.42 -1.58 15.94
CA ARG A 52 -0.75 -2.74 16.51
C ARG A 52 -1.77 -3.55 17.30
N ASP A 53 -1.59 -4.87 17.34
CA ASP A 53 -2.60 -5.77 17.91
C ASP A 53 -2.74 -5.64 19.42
N GLY A 54 -1.67 -5.31 20.09
CA GLY A 54 -1.68 -5.21 21.55
C GLY A 54 -1.66 -6.55 22.29
N ASP A 55 -1.58 -7.64 21.55
CA ASP A 55 -1.52 -8.99 22.14
C ASP A 55 -0.09 -9.26 22.60
N LYS A 56 0.11 -9.20 23.91
CA LYS A 56 1.43 -9.33 24.49
C LYS A 56 2.06 -10.71 24.28
N SER A 57 1.27 -11.72 23.91
CA SER A 57 1.80 -13.04 23.61
C SER A 57 2.44 -13.13 22.23
N ARG A 58 2.26 -12.12 21.40
CA ARG A 58 2.85 -12.05 20.06
C ARG A 58 3.63 -10.76 19.92
N TYR A 59 4.94 -10.88 19.70
CA TYR A 59 5.82 -9.75 19.43
C TYR A 59 5.64 -8.58 20.42
N LEU A 60 5.43 -8.90 21.70
CA LEU A 60 5.24 -7.91 22.77
C LEU A 60 4.13 -6.90 22.47
N GLY A 61 3.10 -7.32 21.76
CA GLY A 61 1.97 -6.47 21.41
C GLY A 61 2.12 -5.73 20.09
N ASN A 62 3.23 -5.93 19.37
CA ASN A 62 3.51 -5.20 18.16
C ASN A 62 3.09 -5.91 16.86
N GLY A 63 2.34 -7.00 16.95
CA GLY A 63 1.78 -7.67 15.79
C GLY A 63 0.89 -6.74 14.98
N VAL A 64 0.68 -7.05 13.70
CA VAL A 64 -0.10 -6.21 12.79
C VAL A 64 -1.23 -6.97 12.10
N LEU A 65 -1.71 -8.05 12.70
CA LEU A 65 -2.76 -8.86 12.09
C LEU A 65 -4.07 -8.09 11.91
N LYS A 66 -4.39 -7.17 12.82
CA LYS A 66 -5.60 -6.35 12.68
C LYS A 66 -5.49 -5.42 11.47
N ALA A 67 -4.33 -4.81 11.27
CA ALA A 67 -4.09 -3.97 10.10
C ALA A 67 -4.17 -4.81 8.82
N VAL A 68 -3.57 -6.00 8.83
CA VAL A 68 -3.65 -6.94 7.70
C VAL A 68 -5.10 -7.29 7.38
N GLU A 69 -5.88 -7.61 8.39
CA GLU A 69 -7.29 -7.93 8.19
C GLU A 69 -8.05 -6.76 7.59
N ASN A 70 -7.79 -5.53 8.06
CA ASN A 70 -8.43 -4.35 7.52
C ASN A 70 -8.13 -4.16 6.04
N VAL A 71 -6.91 -4.46 5.61
CA VAL A 71 -6.57 -4.41 4.19
C VAL A 71 -7.35 -5.47 3.41
N ASN A 72 -7.35 -6.69 3.91
CA ASN A 72 -7.93 -7.83 3.19
C ASN A 72 -9.46 -7.79 3.14
N THR A 73 -10.10 -7.06 4.02
CA THR A 73 -11.54 -6.93 4.06
C THR A 73 -12.00 -5.54 3.63
N VAL A 74 -11.93 -4.57 4.51
CA VAL A 74 -12.50 -3.24 4.28
C VAL A 74 -11.87 -2.55 3.07
N LEU A 75 -10.56 -2.49 3.03
CA LEU A 75 -9.88 -1.76 1.95
C LEU A 75 -10.00 -2.50 0.62
N ALA A 76 -9.78 -3.81 0.62
CA ALA A 76 -9.91 -4.59 -0.62
C ALA A 76 -11.30 -4.48 -1.22
N GLU A 77 -12.34 -4.66 -0.40
CA GLU A 77 -13.72 -4.61 -0.89
C GLU A 77 -14.09 -3.27 -1.52
N ASN A 78 -13.56 -2.19 -0.98
CA ASN A 78 -13.92 -0.85 -1.42
C ASN A 78 -13.03 -0.29 -2.52
N LEU A 79 -11.82 -0.79 -2.65
CA LEU A 79 -10.87 -0.26 -3.63
C LEU A 79 -10.79 -1.08 -4.91
N ILE A 80 -11.17 -2.35 -4.88
CA ILE A 80 -11.19 -3.18 -6.08
C ILE A 80 -12.15 -2.53 -7.09
N GLY A 81 -11.69 -2.41 -8.33
CA GLY A 81 -12.42 -1.74 -9.40
C GLY A 81 -12.04 -0.29 -9.61
N MET A 82 -11.35 0.34 -8.65
CA MET A 82 -10.87 1.69 -8.82
C MET A 82 -9.64 1.72 -9.72
N ASP A 83 -9.42 2.85 -10.36
CA ASP A 83 -8.28 3.04 -11.25
C ASP A 83 -7.03 3.35 -10.43
N ALA A 84 -6.02 2.49 -10.55
CA ALA A 84 -4.75 2.67 -9.82
C ALA A 84 -4.02 3.95 -10.19
N LEU A 85 -4.30 4.53 -11.36
CA LEU A 85 -3.70 5.81 -11.76
C LEU A 85 -4.29 6.99 -11.01
N ASP A 86 -5.47 6.83 -10.43
CA ASP A 86 -6.12 7.90 -9.68
C ASP A 86 -5.77 7.79 -8.19
N GLN A 87 -4.49 8.05 -7.89
CA GLN A 87 -3.96 7.93 -6.53
C GLN A 87 -4.72 8.81 -5.54
N VAL A 88 -5.09 10.01 -5.97
CA VAL A 88 -5.80 10.95 -5.09
C VAL A 88 -7.15 10.37 -4.66
N ALA A 89 -7.89 9.81 -5.60
CA ALA A 89 -9.19 9.21 -5.30
C ALA A 89 -9.05 8.01 -4.37
N ILE A 90 -8.03 7.18 -4.60
CA ILE A 90 -7.78 6.00 -3.77
C ILE A 90 -7.41 6.41 -2.35
N ASP A 91 -6.48 7.33 -2.19
CA ASP A 91 -6.06 7.77 -0.87
C ASP A 91 -7.21 8.44 -0.12
N LYS A 92 -8.00 9.25 -0.82
CA LYS A 92 -9.17 9.89 -0.23
C LYS A 92 -10.22 8.87 0.21
N ALA A 93 -10.46 7.86 -0.61
CA ALA A 93 -11.40 6.80 -0.26
C ALA A 93 -10.97 6.07 1.02
N MET A 94 -9.68 5.79 1.15
CA MET A 94 -9.17 5.13 2.36
C MET A 94 -9.33 5.99 3.60
N ILE A 95 -9.06 7.26 3.48
CA ILE A 95 -9.23 8.20 4.60
C ILE A 95 -10.70 8.28 5.02
N GLU A 96 -11.61 8.30 4.06
CA GLU A 96 -13.04 8.32 4.33
C GLU A 96 -13.52 7.00 4.98
N LEU A 97 -12.98 5.88 4.53
CA LEU A 97 -13.32 4.58 5.12
C LEU A 97 -12.85 4.47 6.56
N ASP A 98 -11.71 5.06 6.87
CA ASP A 98 -11.23 5.10 8.24
C ASP A 98 -12.11 6.00 9.11
N GLY A 99 -12.42 7.18 8.63
CA GLY A 99 -13.32 8.09 9.29
C GLY A 99 -12.79 8.77 10.54
N THR A 100 -11.51 8.53 10.89
CA THR A 100 -10.90 9.16 12.06
C THR A 100 -9.84 10.16 11.61
N HIS A 101 -9.54 11.13 12.47
CA HIS A 101 -8.58 12.18 12.11
C HIS A 101 -7.13 11.68 12.11
N ASN A 102 -6.85 10.57 12.77
CA ASN A 102 -5.49 10.05 12.93
C ASN A 102 -5.27 8.68 12.29
N LYS A 103 -6.21 8.22 11.44
CA LYS A 103 -6.16 6.90 10.81
C LYS A 103 -6.15 5.74 11.81
N GLY A 104 -6.73 5.97 12.99
CA GLY A 104 -6.69 4.99 14.06
C GLY A 104 -7.61 3.80 13.91
N LYS A 105 -8.66 3.90 13.10
CA LYS A 105 -9.60 2.79 12.92
C LYS A 105 -9.04 1.69 12.05
N LEU A 106 -8.51 2.03 10.87
CA LEU A 106 -7.93 1.05 9.95
C LEU A 106 -6.45 0.87 10.16
N GLY A 107 -5.79 1.91 10.64
CA GLY A 107 -4.35 1.92 10.84
C GLY A 107 -3.62 2.67 9.74
N ALA A 108 -2.74 3.58 10.13
CA ALA A 108 -1.92 4.31 9.17
C ALA A 108 -1.02 3.37 8.38
N ASN A 109 -0.55 2.28 9.00
CA ASN A 109 0.26 1.28 8.33
C ASN A 109 -0.54 0.55 7.25
N ALA A 110 -1.80 0.21 7.50
CA ALA A 110 -2.66 -0.41 6.47
C ALA A 110 -2.87 0.55 5.30
N ILE A 111 -3.23 1.79 5.58
CA ILE A 111 -3.50 2.81 4.55
C ILE A 111 -2.25 3.09 3.74
N LEU A 112 -1.12 3.31 4.39
CA LEU A 112 0.13 3.60 3.70
C LEU A 112 0.58 2.42 2.84
N GLY A 113 0.46 1.20 3.36
CA GLY A 113 0.82 0.00 2.62
C GLY A 113 0.06 -0.13 1.31
N VAL A 114 -1.26 0.08 1.37
CA VAL A 114 -2.09 0.02 0.17
C VAL A 114 -1.73 1.15 -0.80
N SER A 115 -1.58 2.37 -0.28
CA SER A 115 -1.25 3.53 -1.12
C SER A 115 0.06 3.31 -1.89
N LEU A 116 1.10 2.83 -1.21
CA LEU A 116 2.39 2.57 -1.84
C LEU A 116 2.31 1.43 -2.85
N ALA A 117 1.61 0.35 -2.51
CA ALA A 117 1.47 -0.80 -3.40
C ALA A 117 0.69 -0.44 -4.66
N VAL A 118 -0.36 0.37 -4.53
CA VAL A 118 -1.13 0.87 -5.69
C VAL A 118 -0.23 1.69 -6.60
N ALA A 119 0.56 2.60 -6.04
CA ALA A 119 1.45 3.43 -6.84
C ALA A 119 2.47 2.60 -7.60
N LYS A 120 3.03 1.57 -6.96
CA LYS A 120 3.98 0.67 -7.62
C LYS A 120 3.32 -0.17 -8.71
N ALA A 121 2.11 -0.66 -8.47
CA ALA A 121 1.37 -1.42 -9.47
C ALA A 121 1.08 -0.55 -10.70
N ALA A 122 0.64 0.68 -10.47
CA ALA A 122 0.37 1.62 -11.56
C ALA A 122 1.63 1.91 -12.37
N ALA A 123 2.75 2.14 -11.71
CA ALA A 123 4.02 2.39 -12.40
C ALA A 123 4.42 1.19 -13.25
N ASN A 124 4.26 -0.02 -12.72
CA ASN A 124 4.59 -1.24 -13.46
C ASN A 124 3.66 -1.44 -14.65
N GLN A 125 2.38 -1.15 -14.48
CA GLN A 125 1.39 -1.32 -15.56
C GLN A 125 1.61 -0.34 -16.69
N LEU A 126 2.09 0.87 -16.39
CA LEU A 126 2.40 1.85 -17.44
C LEU A 126 3.53 1.38 -18.36
N GLY A 127 4.04 0.22 -18.08
CA GLY A 127 4.94 -0.47 -18.97
C GLY A 127 6.35 -0.36 -18.48
N ASN A 128 6.81 -1.41 -17.95
CA ASN A 128 8.19 -1.62 -17.58
C ASN A 128 9.09 -0.43 -17.82
N GLY A 129 9.15 0.48 -16.89
CA GLY A 129 9.92 1.69 -17.02
C GLY A 129 9.19 2.86 -17.67
N ARG A 130 7.89 2.76 -17.99
CA ARG A 130 7.16 3.90 -18.54
C ARG A 130 7.02 5.04 -17.55
N TRP A 131 7.02 4.71 -16.27
CA TRP A 131 7.07 5.77 -15.27
C TRP A 131 8.36 6.59 -15.40
N ASP A 132 9.43 5.99 -15.92
CA ASP A 132 10.66 6.72 -16.23
C ASP A 132 10.42 7.75 -17.33
N LYS A 133 9.52 7.46 -18.26
CA LYS A 133 9.18 8.43 -19.30
C LYS A 133 8.48 9.65 -18.73
N ILE A 134 7.72 9.45 -17.67
CA ILE A 134 7.04 10.53 -16.97
C ILE A 134 8.07 11.40 -16.24
N LEU A 135 9.02 10.74 -15.56
CA LEU A 135 10.06 11.43 -14.80
C LEU A 135 11.19 11.93 -15.68
N TYR A 136 11.55 11.17 -16.72
CA TYR A 136 12.70 11.44 -17.58
C TYR A 136 12.32 11.26 -19.04
N PRO A 137 11.50 12.13 -19.59
CA PRO A 137 10.98 11.94 -20.96
C PRO A 137 12.07 11.86 -22.05
N ARG A 138 13.25 12.40 -21.77
CA ARG A 138 14.35 12.39 -22.73
C ARG A 138 15.12 11.06 -22.75
N ASN A 139 14.84 10.16 -21.84
CA ASN A 139 15.57 8.91 -21.69
C ASN A 139 14.84 7.70 -22.27
N LYS A 140 14.10 7.91 -23.34
CA LYS A 140 13.30 6.85 -23.96
C LYS A 140 14.12 5.62 -24.36
N LYS A 141 15.35 5.83 -24.83
CA LYS A 141 16.20 4.74 -25.26
C LYS A 141 16.61 3.84 -24.10
N ILE A 142 16.86 4.44 -22.93
CA ILE A 142 17.20 3.69 -21.74
C ILE A 142 16.03 2.84 -21.30
N ILE A 143 14.83 3.42 -21.33
CA ILE A 143 13.59 2.75 -20.96
C ILE A 143 13.35 1.54 -21.85
N GLN A 144 13.53 1.69 -23.15
CA GLN A 144 13.35 0.59 -24.11
C GLN A 144 14.30 -0.57 -23.86
N ARG A 145 15.53 -0.28 -23.47
CA ARG A 145 16.50 -1.34 -23.18
C ARG A 145 16.16 -2.13 -21.93
N ARG A 146 15.36 -1.58 -21.06
CA ARG A 146 14.94 -2.25 -19.84
C ARG A 146 13.69 -3.09 -20.01
N SER A 147 12.98 -2.85 -21.06
CA SER A 147 11.70 -3.53 -21.31
C SER A 147 11.86 -4.99 -21.70
#